data_e2ecf3da3099ff2abbeead9d9fd28bff
#
_entry.id   e2ecf3da3099ff2abbeead9d9fd28bff
#
_cell.length_a   1.000
_cell.length_b   1.000
_cell.length_c   1.000
_cell.angle_alpha   90.00
_cell.angle_beta   90.00
_cell.angle_gamma   90.00
#
_symmetry.space_group_name_H-M   'P 1'
#
loop_
_entity.id
_entity.type
_entity.pdbx_description
1 polymer ?
#
loop_
_entity_poly.entity_id
_entity_poly.type
_entity_poly.pdbx_seq_one_letter_code
_entity_poly.pdbx_strand_id
1 'polypeptide(L)'
;MKKSSYRHLSGVFLLNKPLGLSSNSALQKVRRLFNAQKAGHTGALDPLATGLLPICLGEATKFSHYLLDSTKRYQTTVKLGQTTATGDVEGEVLQQREVPTLTDADIEQVLAQFRGDIQQVPPMYSALKRDGRPLYELARKGIEIEREARPVTIYNLSLLGFTEDSLTLDVTCSKGTYIRVLGEDIGEALGCGGYLTKLHRTQTGHFEINPSYTIEYLESLSLEERDALLLSVYSPVEHFPRVQLPEGREKYFGNGQESNIDHEAAAEVLVFDGERCLGLAEITDKKRLVPKRLLNL
;
A
#
# COMPACT_ATOMS: atom_id res chain seq x y z
N MET A 1 -23.61 17.08 -23.92
CA MET A 1 -22.42 16.45 -23.37
C MET A 1 -22.41 14.98 -23.76
N LYS A 2 -21.46 14.52 -24.59
CA LYS A 2 -21.29 13.08 -24.88
C LYS A 2 -20.93 12.39 -23.57
N LYS A 3 -21.73 11.40 -23.14
CA LYS A 3 -21.35 10.47 -22.06
C LYS A 3 -20.03 9.82 -22.50
N SER A 4 -18.93 10.14 -21.83
CA SER A 4 -17.68 9.41 -21.99
C SER A 4 -17.97 7.97 -21.56
N SER A 5 -18.01 7.05 -22.53
CA SER A 5 -18.12 5.63 -22.22
C SER A 5 -16.77 5.18 -21.69
N TYR A 6 -16.68 4.94 -20.38
CA TYR A 6 -15.50 4.34 -19.80
C TYR A 6 -15.26 2.94 -20.36
N ARG A 7 -13.98 2.57 -20.51
CA ARG A 7 -13.55 1.28 -21.04
C ARG A 7 -13.60 0.19 -19.96
N HIS A 8 -13.99 -1.01 -20.37
CA HIS A 8 -13.78 -2.22 -19.57
C HIS A 8 -12.31 -2.66 -19.72
N LEU A 9 -11.42 -2.06 -18.93
CA LEU A 9 -10.00 -2.30 -18.93
C LEU A 9 -9.60 -2.92 -17.62
N SER A 10 -8.78 -3.99 -17.64
CA SER A 10 -8.34 -4.70 -16.45
C SER A 10 -6.82 -4.86 -16.46
N GLY A 11 -6.18 -4.63 -15.32
CA GLY A 11 -4.74 -4.73 -15.14
C GLY A 11 -4.28 -3.93 -13.92
N VAL A 12 -2.98 -3.92 -13.68
CA VAL A 12 -2.36 -3.16 -12.59
C VAL A 12 -1.37 -2.16 -13.16
N PHE A 13 -1.52 -0.90 -12.78
CA PHE A 13 -0.58 0.16 -13.10
C PHE A 13 0.25 0.53 -11.87
N LEU A 14 1.57 0.56 -12.00
CA LEU A 14 2.48 0.96 -10.93
C LEU A 14 2.74 2.47 -11.02
N LEU A 15 2.02 3.22 -10.19
CA LEU A 15 2.17 4.68 -10.12
C LEU A 15 3.31 5.05 -9.17
N ASN A 16 4.23 5.91 -9.61
CA ASN A 16 5.07 6.70 -8.73
C ASN A 16 4.29 7.97 -8.34
N LYS A 17 3.64 7.93 -7.17
CA LYS A 17 2.79 9.02 -6.71
C LYS A 17 3.64 10.28 -6.44
N PRO A 18 3.31 11.41 -7.06
CA PRO A 18 4.01 12.66 -6.77
C PRO A 18 3.65 13.22 -5.39
N LEU A 19 4.46 14.15 -4.93
CA LEU A 19 4.21 14.98 -3.74
C LEU A 19 2.92 15.81 -3.91
N GLY A 20 2.23 16.10 -2.82
CA GLY A 20 1.09 17.03 -2.76
C GLY A 20 -0.26 16.45 -3.20
N LEU A 21 -0.31 15.26 -3.81
CA LEU A 21 -1.56 14.60 -4.15
C LEU A 21 -1.98 13.58 -3.10
N SER A 22 -3.25 13.58 -2.72
CA SER A 22 -3.81 12.43 -1.99
C SER A 22 -3.84 11.18 -2.88
N SER A 23 -3.79 9.99 -2.28
CA SER A 23 -3.90 8.73 -3.03
C SER A 23 -5.16 8.65 -3.88
N ASN A 24 -6.31 9.15 -3.37
CA ASN A 24 -7.54 9.17 -4.16
C ASN A 24 -7.47 10.16 -5.34
N SER A 25 -6.88 11.33 -5.15
CA SER A 25 -6.70 12.31 -6.26
C SER A 25 -5.80 11.72 -7.35
N ALA A 26 -4.70 11.06 -6.98
CA ALA A 26 -3.80 10.37 -7.90
C ALA A 26 -4.51 9.21 -8.63
N LEU A 27 -5.26 8.37 -7.89
CA LEU A 27 -6.10 7.31 -8.44
C LEU A 27 -7.08 7.84 -9.50
N GLN A 28 -7.81 8.92 -9.20
CA GLN A 28 -8.79 9.48 -10.13
C GLN A 28 -8.14 10.08 -11.40
N LYS A 29 -6.92 10.63 -11.30
CA LYS A 29 -6.15 11.07 -12.48
C LYS A 29 -5.77 9.86 -13.34
N VAL A 30 -5.16 8.83 -12.77
CA VAL A 30 -4.79 7.59 -13.49
C VAL A 30 -6.02 6.95 -14.14
N ARG A 31 -7.12 6.79 -13.40
CA ARG A 31 -8.38 6.24 -13.91
C ARG A 31 -8.88 7.00 -15.15
N ARG A 32 -8.82 8.33 -15.15
CA ARG A 32 -9.23 9.16 -16.29
C ARG A 32 -8.29 9.00 -17.48
N LEU A 33 -6.96 8.95 -17.24
CA LEU A 33 -5.96 8.79 -18.28
C LEU A 33 -6.09 7.45 -19.01
N PHE A 34 -6.44 6.37 -18.31
CA PHE A 34 -6.79 5.08 -18.91
C PHE A 34 -8.22 4.99 -19.43
N ASN A 35 -9.06 6.01 -19.20
CA ASN A 35 -10.50 5.95 -19.44
C ASN A 35 -11.17 4.70 -18.83
N ALA A 36 -10.70 4.26 -17.66
CA ALA A 36 -11.12 3.03 -17.02
C ALA A 36 -12.44 3.21 -16.25
N GLN A 37 -13.35 2.21 -16.35
CA GLN A 37 -14.63 2.23 -15.67
C GLN A 37 -14.46 2.10 -14.15
N LYS A 38 -13.55 1.24 -13.71
CA LYS A 38 -13.30 0.91 -12.30
C LYS A 38 -11.83 0.98 -11.97
N ALA A 39 -11.50 1.56 -10.82
CA ALA A 39 -10.14 1.61 -10.31
C ALA A 39 -10.12 1.59 -8.77
N GLY A 40 -9.04 1.10 -8.20
CA GLY A 40 -8.77 1.11 -6.76
C GLY A 40 -7.28 1.11 -6.48
N HIS A 41 -6.83 1.74 -5.39
CA HIS A 41 -5.44 1.69 -4.95
C HIS A 41 -5.24 0.66 -3.83
N THR A 42 -4.01 0.25 -3.60
CA THR A 42 -3.63 -0.85 -2.69
C THR A 42 -2.95 -0.35 -1.41
N GLY A 43 -3.45 0.73 -0.84
CA GLY A 43 -2.94 1.34 0.39
C GLY A 43 -2.66 2.82 0.22
N ALA A 44 -3.30 3.64 1.06
CA ALA A 44 -3.16 5.09 1.00
C ALA A 44 -1.72 5.55 1.31
N LEU A 45 -1.33 6.62 0.65
CA LEU A 45 -0.19 7.47 0.96
C LEU A 45 -0.72 8.86 1.26
N ASP A 46 -0.17 9.50 2.28
CA ASP A 46 -0.49 10.89 2.65
C ASP A 46 -0.06 11.85 1.53
N PRO A 47 -0.56 13.12 1.49
CA PRO A 47 -0.16 14.08 0.46
C PRO A 47 1.35 14.33 0.44
N LEU A 48 1.98 14.42 1.61
CA LEU A 48 3.44 14.56 1.71
C LEU A 48 4.22 13.33 1.21
N ALA A 49 3.61 12.15 1.25
CA ALA A 49 4.29 10.92 0.86
C ALA A 49 4.33 10.77 -0.67
N THR A 50 5.44 10.23 -1.16
CA THR A 50 5.68 9.92 -2.58
C THR A 50 5.91 8.43 -2.79
N GLY A 51 6.10 8.00 -4.04
CA GLY A 51 6.55 6.65 -4.37
C GLY A 51 5.45 5.69 -4.77
N LEU A 52 5.71 4.41 -4.63
CA LEU A 52 4.93 3.34 -5.23
C LEU A 52 3.49 3.29 -4.71
N LEU A 53 2.55 3.47 -5.62
CA LEU A 53 1.11 3.32 -5.38
C LEU A 53 0.52 2.44 -6.49
N PRO A 54 0.44 1.12 -6.31
CA PRO A 54 -0.20 0.25 -7.29
C PRO A 54 -1.68 0.59 -7.44
N ILE A 55 -2.12 0.77 -8.69
CA ILE A 55 -3.50 1.08 -9.08
C ILE A 55 -4.08 -0.13 -9.82
N CYS A 56 -5.06 -0.77 -9.22
CA CYS A 56 -5.81 -1.85 -9.85
C CYS A 56 -6.95 -1.27 -10.71
N LEU A 57 -7.03 -1.69 -11.97
CA LEU A 57 -8.09 -1.32 -12.91
C LEU A 57 -9.01 -2.52 -13.17
N GLY A 58 -10.31 -2.27 -13.32
CA GLY A 58 -11.31 -3.29 -13.67
C GLY A 58 -11.29 -4.50 -12.74
N GLU A 59 -11.13 -5.68 -13.30
CA GLU A 59 -11.15 -6.96 -12.58
C GLU A 59 -9.99 -7.10 -11.57
N ALA A 60 -8.84 -6.44 -11.79
CA ALA A 60 -7.73 -6.47 -10.86
C ALA A 60 -8.10 -5.90 -9.47
N THR A 61 -9.15 -5.07 -9.38
CA THR A 61 -9.64 -4.58 -8.09
C THR A 61 -10.14 -5.68 -7.16
N LYS A 62 -10.45 -6.87 -7.69
CA LYS A 62 -10.83 -8.04 -6.89
C LYS A 62 -9.69 -8.59 -6.04
N PHE A 63 -8.45 -8.28 -6.42
CA PHE A 63 -7.21 -8.74 -5.75
C PHE A 63 -6.52 -7.65 -4.94
N SER A 64 -7.05 -6.43 -4.91
CA SER A 64 -6.41 -5.28 -4.23
C SER A 64 -6.18 -5.51 -2.73
N HIS A 65 -7.02 -6.32 -2.07
CA HIS A 65 -6.89 -6.59 -0.63
C HIS A 65 -5.61 -7.36 -0.28
N TYR A 66 -5.10 -8.23 -1.17
CA TYR A 66 -3.84 -8.94 -0.95
C TYR A 66 -2.67 -7.98 -0.83
N LEU A 67 -2.65 -6.93 -1.65
CA LEU A 67 -1.64 -5.88 -1.56
C LEU A 67 -1.90 -4.91 -0.40
N LEU A 68 -3.16 -4.67 -0.01
CA LEU A 68 -3.47 -3.91 1.20
C LEU A 68 -2.88 -4.57 2.43
N ASP A 69 -2.95 -5.89 2.49
CA ASP A 69 -2.48 -6.71 3.61
C ASP A 69 -1.00 -7.07 3.56
N SER A 70 -0.30 -6.74 2.47
CA SER A 70 1.11 -7.05 2.29
C SER A 70 2.05 -6.13 3.09
N THR A 71 3.31 -6.52 3.17
CA THR A 71 4.43 -5.74 3.69
C THR A 71 4.69 -4.50 2.84
N LYS A 72 5.15 -3.40 3.45
CA LYS A 72 5.57 -2.17 2.78
C LYS A 72 6.98 -1.78 3.18
N ARG A 73 7.72 -1.14 2.27
CA ARG A 73 9.04 -0.56 2.55
C ARG A 73 9.03 0.92 2.21
N TYR A 74 9.66 1.68 3.09
CA TYR A 74 9.72 3.14 2.99
C TYR A 74 11.14 3.62 3.23
N GLN A 75 11.49 4.71 2.54
CA GLN A 75 12.57 5.58 2.95
C GLN A 75 11.96 6.86 3.52
N THR A 76 12.45 7.30 4.67
CA THR A 76 11.88 8.45 5.38
C THR A 76 12.97 9.32 5.98
N THR A 77 12.68 10.62 6.14
CA THR A 77 13.54 11.53 6.90
C THR A 77 12.76 12.07 8.08
N VAL A 78 13.27 11.83 9.27
CA VAL A 78 12.76 12.37 10.55
C VAL A 78 13.57 13.60 10.88
N LYS A 79 12.94 14.76 11.00
CA LYS A 79 13.51 15.98 11.57
C LYS A 79 13.40 15.89 13.07
N LEU A 80 14.50 16.14 13.78
CA LEU A 80 14.60 16.13 15.24
C LEU A 80 14.44 17.54 15.81
N GLY A 81 14.16 17.62 17.10
CA GLY A 81 14.08 18.88 17.85
C GLY A 81 12.71 19.53 17.85
N GLN A 82 11.73 18.98 17.16
CA GLN A 82 10.36 19.51 17.10
C GLN A 82 9.33 18.38 17.01
N THR A 83 8.13 18.65 17.51
CA THR A 83 6.94 17.83 17.25
C THR A 83 5.89 18.64 16.53
N THR A 84 5.03 17.99 15.73
CA THR A 84 3.96 18.66 14.96
C THR A 84 2.62 17.99 15.19
N ALA A 85 1.53 18.73 14.92
CA ALA A 85 0.16 18.25 15.13
C ALA A 85 -0.21 17.01 14.26
N THR A 86 0.50 16.80 13.16
CA THR A 86 0.23 15.68 12.23
C THR A 86 1.32 14.62 12.22
N GLY A 87 2.44 14.83 12.97
CA GLY A 87 3.63 13.99 12.92
C GLY A 87 4.43 14.13 11.63
N ASP A 88 4.14 15.16 10.83
CA ASP A 88 4.81 15.48 9.56
C ASP A 88 4.91 16.99 9.32
N VAL A 89 5.54 17.36 8.21
CA VAL A 89 5.81 18.77 7.85
C VAL A 89 4.54 19.59 7.55
N GLU A 90 3.38 18.95 7.36
CA GLU A 90 2.11 19.64 7.08
C GLU A 90 1.43 20.17 8.37
N GLY A 91 1.84 19.68 9.57
CA GLY A 91 1.31 20.07 10.86
C GLY A 91 1.96 21.30 11.46
N GLU A 92 1.18 22.05 12.28
CA GLU A 92 1.74 23.11 13.11
C GLU A 92 2.73 22.56 14.14
N VAL A 93 3.81 23.30 14.40
CA VAL A 93 4.79 22.94 15.44
C VAL A 93 4.13 23.07 16.82
N LEU A 94 4.15 21.97 17.59
CA LEU A 94 3.59 21.92 18.94
C LEU A 94 4.64 22.17 20.02
N GLN A 95 5.85 21.60 19.82
CA GLN A 95 6.95 21.71 20.77
C GLN A 95 8.27 21.88 20.02
N GLN A 96 9.21 22.55 20.66
CA GLN A 96 10.59 22.66 20.22
C GLN A 96 11.53 22.33 21.38
N ARG A 97 12.52 21.46 21.14
CA ARG A 97 13.49 21.00 22.12
C ARG A 97 14.88 21.01 21.50
N GLU A 98 15.90 21.11 22.34
CA GLU A 98 17.29 20.98 21.89
C GLU A 98 17.56 19.53 21.44
N VAL A 99 18.27 19.39 20.33
CA VAL A 99 18.71 18.07 19.85
C VAL A 99 20.02 17.72 20.54
N PRO A 100 20.11 16.61 21.26
CA PRO A 100 21.36 16.20 21.90
C PRO A 100 22.41 15.84 20.84
N THR A 101 23.68 15.92 21.20
CA THR A 101 24.74 15.37 20.36
C THR A 101 24.58 13.85 20.28
N LEU A 102 24.32 13.33 19.09
CA LEU A 102 24.05 11.91 18.85
C LEU A 102 25.27 11.25 18.18
N THR A 103 25.53 10.02 18.57
CA THR A 103 26.44 9.11 17.85
C THR A 103 25.65 8.03 17.12
N ASP A 104 26.27 7.34 16.16
CA ASP A 104 25.69 6.16 15.50
C ASP A 104 25.20 5.12 16.52
N ALA A 105 25.94 4.92 17.62
CA ALA A 105 25.61 3.98 18.65
C ALA A 105 24.35 4.38 19.44
N ASP A 106 24.19 5.67 19.76
CA ASP A 106 23.02 6.19 20.45
C ASP A 106 21.76 6.00 19.59
N ILE A 107 21.86 6.34 18.30
CA ILE A 107 20.78 6.18 17.33
C ILE A 107 20.42 4.69 17.20
N GLU A 108 21.40 3.82 16.99
CA GLU A 108 21.17 2.38 16.84
C GLU A 108 20.54 1.75 18.08
N GLN A 109 20.95 2.17 19.28
CA GLN A 109 20.34 1.72 20.55
C GLN A 109 18.85 2.10 20.61
N VAL A 110 18.46 3.27 20.11
CA VAL A 110 17.05 3.69 20.05
C VAL A 110 16.32 2.90 18.96
N LEU A 111 16.87 2.80 17.75
CA LEU A 111 16.22 2.08 16.65
C LEU A 111 15.97 0.61 16.96
N ALA A 112 16.86 -0.03 17.73
CA ALA A 112 16.71 -1.41 18.15
C ALA A 112 15.43 -1.66 18.98
N GLN A 113 14.92 -0.66 19.71
CA GLN A 113 13.71 -0.76 20.52
C GLN A 113 12.44 -0.83 19.68
N PHE A 114 12.49 -0.37 18.41
CA PHE A 114 11.35 -0.32 17.50
C PHE A 114 11.34 -1.45 16.48
N ARG A 115 12.31 -2.38 16.50
CA ARG A 115 12.30 -3.57 15.63
C ARG A 115 11.46 -4.70 16.25
N GLY A 116 10.84 -5.49 15.38
CA GLY A 116 9.93 -6.57 15.79
C GLY A 116 8.51 -6.07 16.04
N ASP A 117 7.80 -6.73 16.94
CA ASP A 117 6.41 -6.41 17.27
C ASP A 117 6.34 -5.25 18.26
N ILE A 118 5.65 -4.18 17.84
CA ILE A 118 5.44 -2.99 18.66
C ILE A 118 3.95 -2.63 18.70
N GLN A 119 3.59 -1.77 19.65
CA GLN A 119 2.24 -1.20 19.74
C GLN A 119 2.26 0.24 19.24
N GLN A 120 1.37 0.58 18.33
CA GLN A 120 1.17 1.95 17.87
C GLN A 120 -0.25 2.43 18.13
N VAL A 121 -0.40 3.63 18.67
CA VAL A 121 -1.68 4.35 18.70
C VAL A 121 -1.84 5.03 17.34
N PRO A 122 -2.85 4.68 16.53
CA PRO A 122 -3.04 5.30 15.21
C PRO A 122 -3.25 6.81 15.35
N PRO A 123 -2.70 7.65 14.45
CA PRO A 123 -2.86 9.11 14.55
C PRO A 123 -4.30 9.51 14.22
N MET A 124 -4.74 10.67 14.75
CA MET A 124 -6.04 11.26 14.38
C MET A 124 -6.13 11.58 12.89
N TYR A 125 -5.03 12.00 12.28
CA TYR A 125 -4.95 12.22 10.84
C TYR A 125 -4.74 10.90 10.08
N SER A 126 -5.76 10.02 10.15
CA SER A 126 -5.77 8.72 9.47
C SER A 126 -7.10 8.43 8.76
N ALA A 127 -7.06 7.48 7.81
CA ALA A 127 -8.24 7.01 7.10
C ALA A 127 -9.05 5.94 7.88
N LEU A 128 -8.64 5.62 9.11
CA LEU A 128 -9.40 4.74 9.98
C LEU A 128 -10.78 5.36 10.24
N LYS A 129 -11.81 4.50 10.28
CA LYS A 129 -13.18 4.94 10.49
C LYS A 129 -13.65 4.62 11.91
N ARG A 130 -14.33 5.58 12.53
CA ARG A 130 -15.15 5.37 13.72
C ARG A 130 -16.58 5.82 13.38
N ASP A 131 -17.55 4.96 13.63
CA ASP A 131 -18.97 5.19 13.32
C ASP A 131 -19.19 5.61 11.85
N GLY A 132 -18.44 4.98 10.93
CA GLY A 132 -18.51 5.24 9.49
C GLY A 132 -17.78 6.49 9.00
N ARG A 133 -17.22 7.33 9.89
CA ARG A 133 -16.49 8.58 9.55
C ARG A 133 -14.99 8.39 9.71
N PRO A 134 -14.17 8.83 8.72
CA PRO A 134 -12.73 8.80 8.85
C PRO A 134 -12.23 9.71 9.98
N LEU A 135 -11.19 9.28 10.69
CA LEU A 135 -10.63 10.04 11.82
C LEU A 135 -10.10 11.42 11.40
N TYR A 136 -9.49 11.53 10.21
CA TYR A 136 -8.99 12.82 9.71
C TYR A 136 -10.08 13.89 9.56
N GLU A 137 -11.35 13.50 9.32
CA GLU A 137 -12.47 14.46 9.27
C GLU A 137 -12.82 15.01 10.65
N LEU A 138 -12.67 14.19 11.69
CA LEU A 138 -12.84 14.62 13.08
C LEU A 138 -11.68 15.51 13.52
N ALA A 139 -10.44 15.11 13.19
CA ALA A 139 -9.23 15.89 13.47
C ALA A 139 -9.31 17.30 12.90
N ARG A 140 -9.74 17.45 11.64
CA ARG A 140 -9.95 18.79 11.00
C ARG A 140 -10.99 19.65 11.68
N LYS A 141 -11.87 19.08 12.49
CA LYS A 141 -12.87 19.80 13.29
C LYS A 141 -12.40 20.06 14.72
N GLY A 142 -11.14 19.73 15.04
CA GLY A 142 -10.59 19.83 16.39
C GLY A 142 -11.18 18.80 17.36
N ILE A 143 -11.82 17.75 16.85
CA ILE A 143 -12.38 16.68 17.67
C ILE A 143 -11.33 15.58 17.79
N GLU A 144 -10.87 15.36 19.02
CA GLU A 144 -10.01 14.24 19.37
C GLU A 144 -10.82 13.13 20.01
N ILE A 145 -10.51 11.88 19.64
CA ILE A 145 -11.12 10.69 20.21
C ILE A 145 -10.03 9.74 20.71
N GLU A 146 -10.34 8.99 21.74
CA GLU A 146 -9.47 7.93 22.23
C GLU A 146 -9.31 6.83 21.17
N ARG A 147 -8.07 6.38 20.97
CA ARG A 147 -7.69 5.34 20.03
C ARG A 147 -6.92 4.26 20.76
N GLU A 148 -7.30 3.03 20.52
CA GLU A 148 -6.59 1.89 21.08
C GLU A 148 -5.28 1.65 20.34
N ALA A 149 -4.24 1.28 21.05
CA ALA A 149 -2.99 0.81 20.47
C ALA A 149 -3.24 -0.47 19.67
N ARG A 150 -2.53 -0.62 18.55
CA ARG A 150 -2.64 -1.77 17.65
C ARG A 150 -1.28 -2.39 17.42
N PRO A 151 -1.20 -3.72 17.37
CA PRO A 151 0.05 -4.40 17.06
C PRO A 151 0.44 -4.15 15.61
N VAL A 152 1.70 -3.80 15.40
CA VAL A 152 2.35 -3.71 14.09
C VAL A 152 3.75 -4.30 14.21
N THR A 153 4.29 -4.79 13.09
CA THR A 153 5.62 -5.40 13.05
C THR A 153 6.55 -4.56 12.18
N ILE A 154 7.70 -4.19 12.72
CA ILE A 154 8.80 -3.57 12.00
C ILE A 154 9.82 -4.65 11.68
N TYR A 155 9.80 -5.15 10.44
CA TYR A 155 10.67 -6.23 9.99
C TYR A 155 12.12 -5.78 9.81
N ASN A 156 12.32 -4.55 9.37
CA ASN A 156 13.61 -3.90 9.26
C ASN A 156 13.49 -2.41 9.56
N LEU A 157 14.48 -1.89 10.27
CA LEU A 157 14.65 -0.46 10.54
C LEU A 157 16.15 -0.18 10.56
N SER A 158 16.64 0.53 9.56
CA SER A 158 18.05 0.81 9.36
C SER A 158 18.30 2.30 9.20
N LEU A 159 19.38 2.80 9.81
CA LEU A 159 19.89 4.14 9.59
C LEU A 159 20.61 4.17 8.24
N LEU A 160 20.18 5.07 7.34
CA LEU A 160 20.85 5.34 6.07
C LEU A 160 21.85 6.49 6.19
N GLY A 161 21.63 7.37 7.15
CA GLY A 161 22.49 8.52 7.45
C GLY A 161 21.80 9.49 8.40
N PHE A 162 22.56 10.38 9.01
CA PHE A 162 22.04 11.41 9.89
C PHE A 162 22.86 12.70 9.79
N THR A 163 22.24 13.79 10.21
CA THR A 163 22.84 15.10 10.41
C THR A 163 22.65 15.54 11.86
N GLU A 164 23.05 16.77 12.21
CA GLU A 164 22.84 17.30 13.57
C GLU A 164 21.36 17.27 14.01
N ASP A 165 20.41 17.34 13.07
CA ASP A 165 19.00 17.49 13.37
C ASP A 165 18.06 16.63 12.51
N SER A 166 18.58 15.62 11.83
CA SER A 166 17.73 14.71 11.04
C SER A 166 18.29 13.31 10.90
N LEU A 167 17.40 12.33 10.82
CA LEU A 167 17.70 10.92 10.55
C LEU A 167 17.07 10.52 9.21
N THR A 168 17.81 9.83 8.37
CA THR A 168 17.28 9.15 7.18
C THR A 168 17.24 7.65 7.44
N LEU A 169 16.05 7.06 7.33
CA LEU A 169 15.77 5.69 7.72
C LEU A 169 15.21 4.89 6.55
N ASP A 170 15.53 3.59 6.49
CA ASP A 170 14.87 2.58 5.67
C ASP A 170 14.03 1.67 6.57
N VAL A 171 12.74 1.56 6.29
CA VAL A 171 11.76 0.88 7.14
C VAL A 171 10.99 -0.15 6.34
N THR A 172 11.03 -1.42 6.75
CA THR A 172 10.14 -2.47 6.24
C THR A 172 9.16 -2.88 7.34
N CYS A 173 7.85 -2.79 7.06
CA CYS A 173 6.84 -2.97 8.11
C CYS A 173 5.59 -3.70 7.61
N SER A 174 4.78 -4.17 8.57
CA SER A 174 3.47 -4.76 8.33
C SER A 174 2.45 -3.73 7.87
N LYS A 175 1.31 -4.21 7.37
CA LYS A 175 0.13 -3.35 7.11
C LYS A 175 -0.26 -2.57 8.37
N GLY A 176 -0.83 -1.38 8.15
CA GLY A 176 -1.38 -0.57 9.23
C GLY A 176 -0.35 0.22 10.04
N THR A 177 0.94 0.07 9.75
CA THR A 177 2.01 0.86 10.38
C THR A 177 1.97 2.30 9.90
N TYR A 178 2.00 3.24 10.83
CA TYR A 178 2.11 4.68 10.58
C TYR A 178 3.56 5.12 10.77
N ILE A 179 4.24 5.40 9.67
CA ILE A 179 5.66 5.84 9.70
C ILE A 179 5.81 7.19 10.41
N ARG A 180 4.78 8.05 10.37
CA ARG A 180 4.74 9.31 11.11
C ARG A 180 4.85 9.07 12.62
N VAL A 181 4.03 8.16 13.16
CA VAL A 181 4.08 7.77 14.58
C VAL A 181 5.44 7.15 14.93
N LEU A 182 5.98 6.28 14.07
CA LEU A 182 7.31 5.72 14.28
C LEU A 182 8.39 6.81 14.36
N GLY A 183 8.31 7.83 13.50
CA GLY A 183 9.25 8.96 13.52
C GLY A 183 9.12 9.81 14.78
N GLU A 184 7.89 10.07 15.24
CA GLU A 184 7.62 10.75 16.52
C GLU A 184 8.16 9.96 17.70
N ASP A 185 7.87 8.65 17.77
CA ASP A 185 8.30 7.77 18.86
C ASP A 185 9.83 7.67 18.92
N ILE A 186 10.51 7.59 17.78
CA ILE A 186 12.00 7.62 17.72
C ILE A 186 12.52 8.95 18.24
N GLY A 187 11.93 10.08 17.82
CA GLY A 187 12.34 11.41 18.30
C GLY A 187 12.11 11.59 19.81
N GLU A 188 11.01 11.07 20.34
CA GLU A 188 10.75 11.05 21.79
C GLU A 188 11.74 10.16 22.54
N ALA A 189 12.09 9.00 22.02
CA ALA A 189 13.09 8.10 22.63
C ALA A 189 14.50 8.71 22.62
N LEU A 190 14.81 9.59 21.65
CA LEU A 190 16.03 10.39 21.62
C LEU A 190 15.97 11.62 22.55
N GLY A 191 14.82 11.91 23.17
CA GLY A 191 14.62 12.99 24.15
C GLY A 191 14.29 14.35 23.54
N CYS A 192 14.23 14.50 22.21
CA CYS A 192 14.09 15.80 21.56
C CYS A 192 12.80 15.94 20.70
N GLY A 193 12.02 14.87 20.51
CA GLY A 193 10.90 14.85 19.60
C GLY A 193 11.34 14.77 18.15
N GLY A 194 10.39 14.45 17.26
CA GLY A 194 10.65 14.32 15.83
C GLY A 194 9.38 14.34 15.01
N TYR A 195 9.50 14.63 13.70
CA TYR A 195 8.42 14.58 12.72
C TYR A 195 8.96 14.27 11.34
N LEU A 196 8.13 13.74 10.44
CA LEU A 196 8.57 13.41 9.09
C LEU A 196 8.62 14.64 8.18
N THR A 197 9.76 14.81 7.50
CA THR A 197 9.90 15.79 6.40
C THR A 197 9.84 15.14 5.03
N LYS A 198 10.16 13.84 4.95
CA LYS A 198 10.06 13.04 3.71
C LYS A 198 9.54 11.65 4.04
N LEU A 199 8.69 11.15 3.14
CA LEU A 199 8.22 9.77 3.17
C LEU A 199 8.11 9.26 1.74
N HIS A 200 8.84 8.21 1.41
CA HIS A 200 8.87 7.63 0.06
C HIS A 200 8.65 6.12 0.15
N ARG A 201 7.54 5.62 -0.41
CA ARG A 201 7.28 4.18 -0.44
C ARG A 201 8.01 3.53 -1.61
N THR A 202 8.93 2.65 -1.30
CA THR A 202 9.76 1.95 -2.30
C THR A 202 9.21 0.58 -2.66
N GLN A 203 8.37 -0.04 -1.79
CA GLN A 203 7.84 -1.38 -2.02
C GLN A 203 6.43 -1.56 -1.44
N THR A 204 5.61 -2.36 -2.12
CA THR A 204 4.29 -2.84 -1.67
C THR A 204 4.13 -4.30 -2.10
N GLY A 205 4.15 -5.22 -1.13
CA GLY A 205 4.21 -6.64 -1.41
C GLY A 205 5.47 -6.98 -2.21
N HIS A 206 5.31 -7.64 -3.33
CA HIS A 206 6.39 -7.98 -4.25
C HIS A 206 6.68 -6.89 -5.30
N PHE A 207 5.86 -5.84 -5.38
CA PHE A 207 6.10 -4.73 -6.29
C PHE A 207 7.12 -3.76 -5.71
N GLU A 208 8.12 -3.42 -6.51
CA GLU A 208 9.13 -2.41 -6.20
C GLU A 208 8.84 -1.11 -6.96
N ILE A 209 9.49 -0.01 -6.53
CA ILE A 209 9.35 1.29 -7.17
C ILE A 209 9.83 1.28 -8.63
N ASN A 210 10.76 0.42 -8.97
CA ASN A 210 11.24 0.23 -10.33
C ASN A 210 10.78 -1.13 -10.89
N PRO A 211 10.05 -1.16 -12.01
CA PRO A 211 9.58 0.00 -12.78
C PRO A 211 8.27 0.59 -12.22
N SER A 212 8.21 1.91 -12.07
CA SER A 212 6.95 2.65 -11.86
C SER A 212 6.98 3.95 -12.66
N TYR A 213 5.80 4.53 -12.91
CA TYR A 213 5.67 5.64 -13.84
C TYR A 213 4.98 6.84 -13.18
N THR A 214 5.37 8.06 -13.55
CA THR A 214 4.74 9.29 -13.06
C THR A 214 3.46 9.60 -13.83
N ILE A 215 2.64 10.51 -13.28
CA ILE A 215 1.43 10.99 -13.96
C ILE A 215 1.81 11.75 -15.24
N GLU A 216 2.85 12.57 -15.18
CA GLU A 216 3.34 13.37 -16.31
C GLU A 216 3.80 12.47 -17.47
N TYR A 217 4.52 11.38 -17.17
CA TYR A 217 4.89 10.39 -18.16
C TYR A 217 3.64 9.74 -18.79
N LEU A 218 2.68 9.35 -17.96
CA LEU A 218 1.44 8.75 -18.44
C LEU A 218 0.64 9.74 -19.31
N GLU A 219 0.64 11.04 -19.00
CA GLU A 219 -0.01 12.09 -19.78
C GLU A 219 0.61 12.26 -21.18
N SER A 220 1.93 12.02 -21.31
CA SER A 220 2.66 12.16 -22.59
C SER A 220 2.39 11.01 -23.58
N LEU A 221 1.83 9.89 -23.11
CA LEU A 221 1.61 8.69 -23.92
C LEU A 221 0.25 8.68 -24.61
N SER A 222 0.17 8.01 -25.75
CA SER A 222 -1.09 7.60 -26.38
C SER A 222 -1.84 6.58 -25.49
N LEU A 223 -3.09 6.33 -25.80
CA LEU A 223 -3.90 5.36 -25.05
C LEU A 223 -3.35 3.92 -25.18
N GLU A 224 -2.86 3.56 -26.37
CA GLU A 224 -2.25 2.24 -26.63
C GLU A 224 -0.95 2.04 -25.85
N GLU A 225 -0.09 3.06 -25.83
CA GLU A 225 1.16 3.03 -25.06
C GLU A 225 0.88 2.94 -23.55
N ARG A 226 -0.16 3.60 -23.05
CA ARG A 226 -0.60 3.46 -21.65
C ARG A 226 -1.04 2.04 -21.35
N ASP A 227 -1.82 1.43 -22.22
CA ASP A 227 -2.31 0.05 -22.04
C ASP A 227 -1.14 -0.94 -21.98
N ALA A 228 -0.09 -0.72 -22.74
CA ALA A 228 1.13 -1.54 -22.73
C ALA A 228 1.92 -1.47 -21.39
N LEU A 229 1.66 -0.46 -20.54
CA LEU A 229 2.25 -0.36 -19.21
C LEU A 229 1.51 -1.17 -18.14
N LEU A 230 0.35 -1.76 -18.47
CA LEU A 230 -0.42 -2.52 -17.52
C LEU A 230 0.19 -3.91 -17.31
N LEU A 231 0.40 -4.24 -16.04
CA LEU A 231 0.66 -5.60 -15.63
C LEU A 231 -0.62 -6.44 -15.69
N SER A 232 -0.47 -7.76 -15.68
CA SER A 232 -1.60 -8.68 -15.71
C SER A 232 -2.60 -8.44 -14.56
N VAL A 233 -3.86 -8.81 -14.79
CA VAL A 233 -4.94 -8.67 -13.80
C VAL A 233 -4.65 -9.42 -12.50
N TYR A 234 -3.91 -10.52 -12.59
CA TYR A 234 -3.55 -11.37 -11.44
C TYR A 234 -2.17 -11.05 -10.84
N SER A 235 -1.47 -10.04 -11.37
CA SER A 235 -0.16 -9.65 -10.83
C SER A 235 -0.14 -9.40 -9.32
N PRO A 236 -1.21 -8.91 -8.65
CA PRO A 236 -1.21 -8.78 -7.18
C PRO A 236 -1.05 -10.10 -6.41
N VAL A 237 -1.35 -11.22 -7.07
CA VAL A 237 -1.39 -12.57 -6.50
C VAL A 237 -0.60 -13.59 -7.34
N GLU A 238 0.31 -13.11 -8.19
CA GLU A 238 1.09 -13.97 -9.10
C GLU A 238 1.99 -15.00 -8.42
N HIS A 239 2.28 -14.79 -7.13
CA HIS A 239 3.04 -15.70 -6.28
C HIS A 239 2.24 -16.93 -5.83
N PHE A 240 0.92 -16.97 -6.05
CA PHE A 240 0.13 -18.15 -5.72
C PHE A 240 0.37 -19.30 -6.71
N PRO A 241 0.27 -20.55 -6.26
CA PRO A 241 0.37 -21.71 -7.14
C PRO A 241 -0.61 -21.63 -8.32
N ARG A 242 -0.18 -22.05 -9.50
CA ARG A 242 -0.99 -22.06 -10.70
C ARG A 242 -1.49 -23.48 -10.99
N VAL A 243 -2.76 -23.59 -11.32
CA VAL A 243 -3.37 -24.86 -11.72
C VAL A 243 -4.11 -24.69 -13.03
N GLN A 244 -3.98 -25.68 -13.91
CA GLN A 244 -4.77 -25.75 -15.13
C GLN A 244 -6.12 -26.39 -14.86
N LEU A 245 -7.16 -25.75 -15.34
CA LEU A 245 -8.51 -26.29 -15.24
C LEU A 245 -8.62 -27.50 -16.17
N PRO A 246 -9.23 -28.63 -15.72
CA PRO A 246 -9.52 -29.75 -16.60
C PRO A 246 -10.38 -29.32 -17.79
N GLU A 247 -10.09 -29.87 -18.97
CA GLU A 247 -10.77 -29.55 -20.23
C GLU A 247 -12.30 -29.64 -20.09
N GLY A 248 -13.01 -28.68 -20.68
CA GLY A 248 -14.47 -28.61 -20.66
C GLY A 248 -15.09 -28.16 -19.32
N ARG A 249 -14.27 -27.69 -18.39
CA ARG A 249 -14.74 -27.22 -17.06
C ARG A 249 -14.89 -25.69 -16.95
N GLU A 250 -14.52 -24.91 -17.98
CA GLU A 250 -14.51 -23.43 -17.94
C GLU A 250 -15.89 -22.87 -17.59
N LYS A 251 -16.96 -23.41 -18.20
CA LYS A 251 -18.34 -22.99 -17.93
C LYS A 251 -18.76 -23.25 -16.47
N TYR A 252 -18.38 -24.42 -15.96
CA TYR A 252 -18.72 -24.81 -14.58
C TYR A 252 -17.97 -23.89 -13.58
N PHE A 253 -16.68 -23.71 -13.80
CA PHE A 253 -15.87 -22.82 -12.97
C PHE A 253 -16.38 -21.38 -13.05
N GLY A 254 -16.67 -20.86 -14.25
CA GLY A 254 -17.20 -19.51 -14.46
C GLY A 254 -18.58 -19.27 -13.81
N ASN A 255 -19.35 -20.36 -13.56
CA ASN A 255 -20.62 -20.32 -12.81
C ASN A 255 -20.42 -20.56 -11.30
N GLY A 256 -19.18 -20.60 -10.81
CA GLY A 256 -18.89 -20.81 -9.39
C GLY A 256 -19.05 -22.26 -8.91
N GLN A 257 -19.11 -23.23 -9.84
CA GLN A 257 -19.27 -24.64 -9.52
C GLN A 257 -17.93 -25.31 -9.20
N GLU A 258 -17.93 -26.19 -8.22
CA GLU A 258 -16.77 -26.99 -7.85
C GLU A 258 -16.42 -28.04 -8.92
N SER A 259 -15.14 -28.36 -9.01
CA SER A 259 -14.64 -29.42 -9.89
C SER A 259 -13.68 -30.35 -9.13
N ASN A 260 -13.58 -31.60 -9.54
CA ASN A 260 -12.52 -32.47 -9.06
C ASN A 260 -11.20 -32.06 -9.75
N ILE A 261 -10.12 -32.09 -8.98
CA ILE A 261 -8.78 -31.80 -9.48
C ILE A 261 -7.78 -32.74 -8.80
N ASP A 262 -6.83 -33.27 -9.56
CA ASP A 262 -5.76 -34.10 -8.98
C ASP A 262 -4.57 -33.19 -8.63
N HIS A 263 -4.69 -32.53 -7.48
CA HIS A 263 -3.68 -31.63 -6.94
C HIS A 263 -3.74 -31.66 -5.41
N GLU A 264 -2.64 -31.30 -4.77
CA GLU A 264 -2.58 -31.15 -3.31
C GLU A 264 -3.47 -30.00 -2.82
N ALA A 265 -3.93 -30.10 -1.57
CA ALA A 265 -4.73 -29.06 -0.95
C ALA A 265 -3.96 -27.74 -0.87
N ALA A 266 -4.63 -26.63 -1.20
CA ALA A 266 -4.06 -25.30 -1.15
C ALA A 266 -5.16 -24.27 -0.89
N ALA A 267 -4.93 -23.35 0.06
CA ALA A 267 -5.89 -22.35 0.44
C ALA A 267 -6.23 -21.35 -0.68
N GLU A 268 -5.25 -21.08 -1.55
CA GLU A 268 -5.39 -20.17 -2.68
C GLU A 268 -4.52 -20.61 -3.86
N VAL A 269 -5.15 -20.76 -5.01
CA VAL A 269 -4.50 -21.08 -6.29
C VAL A 269 -5.04 -20.19 -7.39
N LEU A 270 -4.20 -19.83 -8.34
CA LEU A 270 -4.58 -19.22 -9.61
C LEU A 270 -5.03 -20.29 -10.58
N VAL A 271 -6.24 -20.16 -11.10
CA VAL A 271 -6.84 -21.12 -12.04
C VAL A 271 -6.72 -20.58 -13.46
N PHE A 272 -6.17 -21.43 -14.35
CA PHE A 272 -5.97 -21.09 -15.76
C PHE A 272 -6.72 -22.07 -16.67
N ASP A 273 -7.14 -21.56 -17.82
CA ASP A 273 -7.55 -22.30 -18.99
C ASP A 273 -6.58 -21.89 -20.12
N GLY A 274 -5.60 -22.75 -20.41
CA GLY A 274 -4.45 -22.37 -21.22
C GLY A 274 -3.66 -21.21 -20.60
N GLU A 275 -3.58 -20.09 -21.31
CA GLU A 275 -2.93 -18.85 -20.85
C GLU A 275 -3.91 -17.89 -20.13
N ARG A 276 -5.20 -18.15 -20.22
CA ARG A 276 -6.24 -17.30 -19.64
C ARG A 276 -6.41 -17.58 -18.15
N CYS A 277 -6.16 -16.58 -17.32
CA CYS A 277 -6.50 -16.65 -15.91
C CYS A 277 -8.00 -16.51 -15.70
N LEU A 278 -8.62 -17.49 -15.05
CA LEU A 278 -10.06 -17.51 -14.73
C LEU A 278 -10.37 -16.96 -13.35
N GLY A 279 -9.38 -16.88 -12.45
CA GLY A 279 -9.55 -16.35 -11.10
C GLY A 279 -8.79 -17.13 -10.03
N LEU A 280 -9.26 -17.01 -8.80
CA LEU A 280 -8.75 -17.72 -7.63
C LEU A 280 -9.71 -18.80 -7.18
N ALA A 281 -9.15 -19.89 -6.71
CA ALA A 281 -9.86 -20.99 -6.07
C ALA A 281 -9.10 -21.51 -4.85
N GLU A 282 -9.75 -22.34 -4.08
CA GLU A 282 -9.18 -23.19 -3.05
C GLU A 282 -9.17 -24.66 -3.54
N ILE A 283 -8.15 -25.40 -3.21
CA ILE A 283 -8.14 -26.84 -3.35
C ILE A 283 -8.28 -27.45 -1.95
N THR A 284 -9.38 -28.15 -1.75
CA THR A 284 -9.68 -28.79 -0.46
C THR A 284 -8.92 -30.11 -0.30
N ASP A 285 -8.84 -30.64 0.95
CA ASP A 285 -8.28 -31.97 1.25
C ASP A 285 -8.98 -33.12 0.48
N LYS A 286 -10.24 -32.89 0.02
CA LYS A 286 -11.00 -33.84 -0.79
C LYS A 286 -10.73 -33.71 -2.29
N LYS A 287 -9.65 -33.00 -2.67
CA LYS A 287 -9.29 -32.73 -4.07
C LYS A 287 -10.42 -32.03 -4.86
N ARG A 288 -11.09 -31.09 -4.23
CA ARG A 288 -12.13 -30.25 -4.84
C ARG A 288 -11.57 -28.87 -5.09
N LEU A 289 -11.63 -28.40 -6.34
CA LEU A 289 -11.34 -27.02 -6.73
C LEU A 289 -12.59 -26.19 -6.52
N VAL A 290 -12.57 -25.30 -5.54
CA VAL A 290 -13.69 -24.44 -5.12
C VAL A 290 -13.42 -23.00 -5.53
N PRO A 291 -14.18 -22.41 -6.48
CA PRO A 291 -13.97 -21.03 -6.91
C PRO A 291 -14.15 -20.01 -5.76
N LYS A 292 -13.20 -19.09 -5.61
CA LYS A 292 -13.24 -17.99 -4.62
C LYS A 292 -13.47 -16.62 -5.26
N ARG A 293 -12.75 -16.33 -6.34
CA ARG A 293 -12.83 -15.05 -7.07
C ARG A 293 -12.76 -15.31 -8.56
N LEU A 294 -13.86 -15.09 -9.26
CA LEU A 294 -13.95 -15.26 -10.70
C LEU A 294 -13.60 -13.96 -11.43
N LEU A 295 -12.85 -14.07 -12.53
CA LEU A 295 -12.55 -12.97 -13.44
C LEU A 295 -13.50 -13.00 -14.65
N ASN A 296 -14.04 -11.84 -14.99
CA ASN A 296 -14.86 -11.61 -16.16
C ASN A 296 -14.03 -10.80 -17.18
N LEU A 297 -13.13 -11.48 -17.89
CA LEU A 297 -12.19 -10.90 -18.85
C LEU A 297 -12.65 -11.13 -20.28
#